data_c6212383e9a1fab3cc494f33277f4fc9
#
_entry.id   c6212383e9a1fab3cc494f33277f4fc9
#
_cell.length_a   1.000
_cell.length_b   1.000
_cell.length_c   1.000
_cell.angle_alpha   90.00
_cell.angle_beta   90.00
_cell.angle_gamma   90.00
#
_symmetry.space_group_name_H-M   'P 1'
#
loop_
_entity.id
_entity.type
_entity.pdbx_description
1 polymer ?
#
loop_
_entity_poly.entity_id
_entity_poly.type
_entity_poly.pdbx_seq_one_letter_code
_entity_poly.pdbx_strand_id
1 'polypeptide(L)'
;VQIHRNVCPRNCYGTCSMLSYTENGKLVKVSGDPMHGFTQGHLCAKGYAYTQYVYNPLRLKYPMMQTERGSGNWVRISWEDAYSIIAEKMLELYSRYGSNLASGYNKFSGNIGLLHYAVEGMFNSIGPHTKAFGNLCLATGEQAVKESFGNLNSPSPEEMAESKVIFIWGANPAVTNIHQMKFIYAARKNGGKLVVIDPIFTETASKADLFVQIKPGTDALLALGIAKCLLTDDQIEITKTQWNGWEEYKQILQQLDLATVAELTGVNTDTIQELAMLYGTIKPATTWNGLGIQRNKYGGLSIQAINSLAAMSGNLNMPNGGVYFTHSDCEDFPMSLLNFPEKKHPKIESSRFKND
;
A
#
# COMPACT_ATOMS: atom_id res chain seq x y z
N VAL A 1 -16.49 3.45 -34.36
CA VAL A 1 -15.82 3.42 -33.03
C VAL A 1 -16.39 2.29 -32.21
N GLN A 2 -15.53 1.41 -31.71
CA GLN A 2 -15.90 0.34 -30.77
C GLN A 2 -15.53 0.79 -29.35
N ILE A 3 -16.34 0.42 -28.36
CA ILE A 3 -16.12 0.76 -26.95
C ILE A 3 -15.87 -0.54 -26.17
N HIS A 4 -14.76 -0.59 -25.45
CA HIS A 4 -14.38 -1.73 -24.64
C HIS A 4 -14.25 -1.30 -23.18
N ARG A 5 -14.93 -2.02 -22.27
CA ARG A 5 -14.76 -1.84 -20.83
C ARG A 5 -13.52 -2.62 -20.38
N ASN A 6 -12.68 -1.97 -19.62
CA ASN A 6 -11.47 -2.55 -19.04
C ASN A 6 -11.09 -1.85 -17.74
N VAL A 7 -9.99 -2.25 -17.14
CA VAL A 7 -9.49 -1.73 -15.86
C VAL A 7 -8.17 -0.99 -16.08
N CYS A 8 -7.95 0.07 -15.34
CA CYS A 8 -6.69 0.79 -15.34
C CYS A 8 -5.54 -0.16 -14.92
N PRO A 9 -4.48 -0.31 -15.74
CA PRO A 9 -3.41 -1.27 -15.47
C PRO A 9 -2.37 -0.75 -14.45
N ARG A 10 -2.66 0.36 -13.77
CA ARG A 10 -1.77 0.88 -12.74
C ARG A 10 -2.01 0.19 -11.40
N ASN A 11 -0.94 -0.15 -10.70
CA ASN A 11 -1.01 -0.56 -9.30
C ASN A 11 -1.37 0.66 -8.44
N CYS A 12 -2.66 0.82 -8.20
CA CYS A 12 -3.21 1.99 -7.52
C CYS A 12 -4.53 1.62 -6.84
N TYR A 13 -4.79 2.18 -5.69
CA TYR A 13 -6.02 2.00 -4.91
C TYR A 13 -7.31 2.38 -5.65
N GLY A 14 -7.19 3.21 -6.69
CA GLY A 14 -8.36 3.67 -7.45
C GLY A 14 -9.06 2.57 -8.24
N THR A 15 -8.35 1.51 -8.65
CA THR A 15 -8.88 0.37 -9.43
C THR A 15 -9.87 0.76 -10.53
N CYS A 16 -9.62 1.91 -11.18
CA CYS A 16 -10.58 2.58 -12.06
C CYS A 16 -11.04 1.68 -13.21
N SER A 17 -12.37 1.52 -13.35
CA SER A 17 -12.95 1.01 -14.58
C SER A 17 -12.84 2.07 -15.68
N MET A 18 -12.44 1.64 -16.87
CA MET A 18 -12.16 2.48 -18.01
C MET A 18 -12.99 2.05 -19.22
N LEU A 19 -13.36 3.02 -20.04
CA LEU A 19 -13.88 2.80 -21.38
C LEU A 19 -12.80 3.18 -22.40
N SER A 20 -12.38 2.21 -23.19
CA SER A 20 -11.43 2.39 -24.29
C SER A 20 -12.17 2.43 -25.62
N TYR A 21 -11.95 3.48 -26.38
CA TYR A 21 -12.56 3.70 -27.68
C TYR A 21 -11.55 3.37 -28.77
N THR A 22 -11.90 2.43 -29.63
CA THR A 22 -11.04 2.00 -30.75
C THR A 22 -11.69 2.30 -32.10
N GLU A 23 -10.86 2.68 -33.05
CA GLU A 23 -11.23 2.91 -34.44
C GLU A 23 -10.15 2.33 -35.34
N ASN A 24 -10.56 1.46 -36.30
CA ASN A 24 -9.63 0.77 -37.19
C ASN A 24 -8.48 0.06 -36.43
N GLY A 25 -8.77 -0.58 -35.29
CA GLY A 25 -7.79 -1.28 -34.48
C GLY A 25 -6.88 -0.36 -33.64
N LYS A 26 -7.10 0.96 -33.63
CA LYS A 26 -6.32 1.91 -32.86
C LYS A 26 -7.14 2.48 -31.68
N LEU A 27 -6.49 2.61 -30.53
CA LEU A 27 -7.04 3.29 -29.36
C LEU A 27 -7.04 4.80 -29.63
N VAL A 28 -8.22 5.41 -29.75
CA VAL A 28 -8.34 6.84 -30.05
C VAL A 28 -8.71 7.70 -28.85
N LYS A 29 -9.35 7.08 -27.82
CA LYS A 29 -9.76 7.80 -26.61
C LYS A 29 -9.88 6.82 -25.43
N VAL A 30 -9.68 7.33 -24.22
CA VAL A 30 -10.05 6.66 -22.97
C VAL A 30 -10.92 7.61 -22.14
N SER A 31 -11.87 7.04 -21.39
CA SER A 31 -12.63 7.75 -20.36
C SER A 31 -12.83 6.84 -19.15
N GLY A 32 -13.23 7.39 -18.02
CA GLY A 32 -13.71 6.59 -16.90
C GLY A 32 -15.07 5.98 -17.21
N ASP A 33 -15.37 4.87 -16.58
CA ASP A 33 -16.66 4.20 -16.64
C ASP A 33 -17.61 4.79 -15.60
N PRO A 34 -18.71 5.43 -15.99
CA PRO A 34 -19.68 6.00 -15.04
C PRO A 34 -20.31 4.97 -14.11
N MET A 35 -20.32 3.69 -14.52
CA MET A 35 -20.89 2.60 -13.72
C MET A 35 -19.97 2.09 -12.61
N HIS A 36 -18.73 2.58 -12.52
CA HIS A 36 -17.81 2.19 -11.46
C HIS A 36 -18.16 2.94 -10.16
N GLY A 37 -18.56 2.22 -9.12
CA GLY A 37 -19.07 2.78 -7.87
C GLY A 37 -18.12 3.78 -7.20
N PHE A 38 -16.84 3.43 -7.10
CA PHE A 38 -15.83 4.26 -6.44
C PHE A 38 -15.42 5.49 -7.26
N THR A 39 -15.03 5.32 -8.54
CA THR A 39 -14.49 6.43 -9.36
C THR A 39 -15.55 7.20 -10.14
N GLN A 40 -16.74 6.61 -10.38
CA GLN A 40 -17.92 7.25 -10.96
C GLN A 40 -17.60 8.01 -12.26
N GLY A 41 -16.90 7.37 -13.18
CA GLY A 41 -16.55 7.94 -14.48
C GLY A 41 -15.33 8.87 -14.49
N HIS A 42 -14.63 9.02 -13.37
CA HIS A 42 -13.43 9.85 -13.31
C HIS A 42 -12.16 9.02 -13.43
N LEU A 43 -11.16 9.57 -14.12
CA LEU A 43 -9.80 9.08 -14.16
C LEU A 43 -8.85 10.16 -13.64
N CYS A 44 -7.70 9.77 -13.13
CA CYS A 44 -6.61 10.71 -12.87
C CYS A 44 -5.89 11.11 -14.17
N ALA A 45 -5.02 12.09 -14.13
CA ALA A 45 -4.25 12.53 -15.30
C ALA A 45 -3.49 11.39 -15.99
N LYS A 46 -2.95 10.43 -15.21
CA LYS A 46 -2.28 9.24 -15.75
C LYS A 46 -3.24 8.34 -16.54
N GLY A 47 -4.47 8.20 -16.06
CA GLY A 47 -5.52 7.42 -16.73
C GLY A 47 -5.93 8.04 -18.08
N TYR A 48 -6.17 9.34 -18.11
CA TYR A 48 -6.51 10.04 -19.35
C TYR A 48 -5.36 10.04 -20.36
N ALA A 49 -4.11 9.96 -19.93
CA ALA A 49 -2.93 9.97 -20.80
C ALA A 49 -2.61 8.61 -21.46
N TYR A 50 -3.42 7.56 -21.28
CA TYR A 50 -3.09 6.24 -21.84
C TYR A 50 -2.98 6.18 -23.35
N THR A 51 -3.71 6.99 -24.11
CA THR A 51 -3.53 7.07 -25.56
C THR A 51 -2.11 7.49 -25.92
N GLN A 52 -1.55 8.49 -25.23
CA GLN A 52 -0.18 8.95 -25.42
C GLN A 52 0.84 7.89 -24.93
N TYR A 53 0.55 7.21 -23.84
CA TYR A 53 1.42 6.15 -23.31
C TYR A 53 1.50 4.96 -24.27
N VAL A 54 0.36 4.49 -24.80
CA VAL A 54 0.30 3.34 -25.71
C VAL A 54 1.10 3.60 -26.99
N TYR A 55 1.03 4.81 -27.55
CA TYR A 55 1.68 5.18 -28.80
C TYR A 55 2.97 5.99 -28.63
N ASN A 56 3.52 6.01 -27.42
CA ASN A 56 4.77 6.71 -27.17
C ASN A 56 5.89 6.14 -28.05
N PRO A 57 6.64 6.94 -28.80
CA PRO A 57 7.71 6.46 -29.68
C PRO A 57 8.85 5.78 -28.93
N LEU A 58 9.04 6.11 -27.65
CA LEU A 58 10.05 5.48 -26.78
C LEU A 58 9.59 4.18 -26.14
N ARG A 59 8.35 3.73 -26.42
CA ARG A 59 7.83 2.47 -25.89
C ARG A 59 8.61 1.30 -26.45
N LEU A 60 9.11 0.41 -25.59
CA LEU A 60 9.70 -0.86 -25.99
C LEU A 60 8.64 -1.76 -26.61
N LYS A 61 8.86 -2.17 -27.85
CA LYS A 61 7.93 -3.00 -28.63
C LYS A 61 8.45 -4.41 -28.90
N TYR A 62 9.74 -4.63 -28.68
CA TYR A 62 10.45 -5.85 -29.02
C TYR A 62 11.43 -6.19 -27.90
N PRO A 63 11.80 -7.50 -27.79
CA PRO A 63 12.88 -7.88 -26.89
C PRO A 63 14.20 -7.19 -27.26
N MET A 64 14.97 -6.83 -26.25
CA MET A 64 16.27 -6.20 -26.40
C MET A 64 17.29 -6.99 -25.58
N MET A 65 18.47 -7.17 -26.11
CA MET A 65 19.59 -7.86 -25.46
C MET A 65 20.81 -6.93 -25.43
N GLN A 66 21.54 -6.92 -24.33
CA GLN A 66 22.89 -6.32 -24.32
C GLN A 66 23.88 -7.32 -24.86
N THR A 67 24.72 -6.88 -25.80
CA THR A 67 25.81 -7.73 -26.37
C THR A 67 26.85 -8.06 -25.31
N GLU A 68 27.10 -7.12 -24.40
CA GLU A 68 27.94 -7.28 -23.24
C GLU A 68 27.20 -6.74 -22.02
N ARG A 69 27.16 -7.52 -20.94
CA ARG A 69 26.42 -7.17 -19.73
C ARG A 69 26.93 -5.87 -19.12
N GLY A 70 26.03 -4.91 -18.92
CA GLY A 70 26.36 -3.61 -18.34
C GLY A 70 26.90 -2.57 -19.33
N SER A 71 27.09 -2.93 -20.62
CA SER A 71 27.62 -2.01 -21.65
C SER A 71 26.65 -0.87 -22.00
N GLY A 72 25.34 -1.03 -21.76
CA GLY A 72 24.33 -0.11 -22.25
C GLY A 72 24.02 -0.25 -23.75
N ASN A 73 24.74 -1.09 -24.47
CA ASN A 73 24.55 -1.33 -25.90
C ASN A 73 23.44 -2.36 -26.11
N TRP A 74 22.25 -1.89 -26.44
CA TRP A 74 21.06 -2.71 -26.62
C TRP A 74 20.83 -2.98 -28.10
N VAL A 75 20.68 -4.26 -28.44
CA VAL A 75 20.30 -4.70 -29.79
C VAL A 75 18.92 -5.36 -29.73
N ARG A 76 18.11 -5.11 -30.75
CA ARG A 76 16.82 -5.78 -30.92
C ARG A 76 17.06 -7.23 -31.32
N ILE A 77 16.31 -8.14 -30.68
CA ILE A 77 16.24 -9.55 -31.06
C ILE A 77 14.79 -9.97 -31.34
N SER A 78 14.59 -11.15 -31.94
CA SER A 78 13.26 -11.72 -32.09
C SER A 78 12.74 -12.30 -30.77
N TRP A 79 11.44 -12.58 -30.68
CA TRP A 79 10.87 -13.31 -29.55
C TRP A 79 11.38 -14.75 -29.49
N GLU A 80 11.58 -15.38 -30.66
CA GLU A 80 12.13 -16.73 -30.79
C GLU A 80 13.56 -16.80 -30.24
N ASP A 81 14.40 -15.82 -30.58
CA ASP A 81 15.76 -15.72 -30.03
C ASP A 81 15.73 -15.52 -28.52
N ALA A 82 14.85 -14.63 -28.03
CA ALA A 82 14.72 -14.38 -26.60
C ALA A 82 14.32 -15.65 -25.83
N TYR A 83 13.34 -16.40 -26.32
CA TYR A 83 12.92 -17.67 -25.72
C TYR A 83 14.02 -18.72 -25.76
N SER A 84 14.73 -18.84 -26.89
CA SER A 84 15.83 -19.79 -27.05
C SER A 84 16.97 -19.50 -26.08
N ILE A 85 17.40 -18.24 -25.98
CA ILE A 85 18.45 -17.82 -25.05
C ILE A 85 18.07 -18.12 -23.60
N ILE A 86 16.82 -17.84 -23.19
CA ILE A 86 16.35 -18.12 -21.83
C ILE A 86 16.32 -19.61 -21.57
N ALA A 87 15.74 -20.40 -22.50
CA ALA A 87 15.61 -21.84 -22.36
C ALA A 87 16.97 -22.53 -22.30
N GLU A 88 17.88 -22.18 -23.20
CA GLU A 88 19.26 -22.72 -23.23
C GLU A 88 19.98 -22.43 -21.91
N LYS A 89 19.84 -21.20 -21.38
CA LYS A 89 20.45 -20.84 -20.11
C LYS A 89 19.89 -21.61 -18.93
N MET A 90 18.58 -21.83 -18.89
CA MET A 90 17.94 -22.63 -17.84
C MET A 90 18.36 -24.10 -17.94
N LEU A 91 18.46 -24.67 -19.16
CA LEU A 91 18.94 -26.03 -19.39
C LEU A 91 20.44 -26.18 -19.03
N GLU A 92 21.26 -25.21 -19.36
CA GLU A 92 22.68 -25.20 -18.93
C GLU A 92 22.81 -25.25 -17.40
N LEU A 93 22.03 -24.40 -16.69
CA LEU A 93 22.02 -24.40 -15.23
C LEU A 93 21.53 -25.72 -14.66
N TYR A 94 20.47 -26.30 -15.23
CA TYR A 94 19.97 -27.62 -14.83
C TYR A 94 21.04 -28.72 -15.04
N SER A 95 21.67 -28.73 -16.21
CA SER A 95 22.75 -29.71 -16.53
C SER A 95 23.94 -29.56 -15.56
N ARG A 96 24.29 -28.33 -15.21
CA ARG A 96 25.44 -28.06 -14.32
C ARG A 96 25.18 -28.45 -12.87
N TYR A 97 23.98 -28.21 -12.39
CA TYR A 97 23.65 -28.37 -10.96
C TYR A 97 22.71 -29.55 -10.65
N GLY A 98 22.22 -30.25 -11.66
CA GLY A 98 21.27 -31.36 -11.53
C GLY A 98 19.90 -30.92 -10.96
N SER A 99 19.61 -29.64 -10.97
CA SER A 99 18.44 -29.06 -10.33
C SER A 99 18.11 -27.69 -10.91
N ASN A 100 16.82 -27.29 -10.86
CA ASN A 100 16.37 -25.94 -11.17
C ASN A 100 16.58 -24.94 -10.01
N LEU A 101 17.18 -25.33 -8.90
CA LEU A 101 17.37 -24.45 -7.74
C LEU A 101 18.32 -23.26 -8.02
N ALA A 102 19.18 -23.38 -9.05
CA ALA A 102 19.98 -22.27 -9.53
C ALA A 102 19.18 -21.22 -10.34
N SER A 103 17.94 -21.54 -10.66
CA SER A 103 17.01 -20.66 -11.38
C SER A 103 15.97 -20.11 -10.40
N GLY A 104 15.71 -18.84 -10.47
CA GLY A 104 14.68 -18.20 -9.66
C GLY A 104 14.08 -17.01 -10.38
N TYR A 105 12.97 -16.52 -9.84
CA TYR A 105 12.33 -15.29 -10.32
C TYR A 105 12.07 -14.33 -9.16
N ASN A 106 12.05 -13.06 -9.51
CA ASN A 106 11.71 -11.99 -8.61
C ASN A 106 10.49 -11.25 -9.15
N LYS A 107 9.38 -11.35 -8.45
CA LYS A 107 8.09 -10.76 -8.85
C LYS A 107 7.60 -9.84 -7.73
N PHE A 108 7.23 -8.64 -8.08
CA PHE A 108 6.55 -7.69 -7.21
C PHE A 108 5.21 -7.29 -7.82
N SER A 109 4.47 -6.44 -7.11
CA SER A 109 3.19 -5.92 -7.59
C SER A 109 3.37 -5.18 -8.93
N GLY A 110 2.39 -5.30 -9.77
CA GLY A 110 2.30 -4.65 -11.08
C GLY A 110 0.85 -4.35 -11.40
N ASN A 111 0.35 -4.78 -12.54
CA ASN A 111 -1.07 -4.64 -12.90
C ASN A 111 -2.00 -5.62 -12.17
N ILE A 112 -1.43 -6.62 -11.48
CA ILE A 112 -2.13 -7.65 -10.68
C ILE A 112 -3.28 -8.34 -11.48
N GLY A 113 -3.16 -8.40 -12.79
CA GLY A 113 -4.07 -9.18 -13.64
C GLY A 113 -3.66 -10.66 -13.72
N LEU A 114 -4.49 -11.50 -14.32
CA LEU A 114 -4.25 -12.94 -14.41
C LEU A 114 -2.86 -13.27 -14.99
N LEU A 115 -2.41 -12.55 -16.02
CA LEU A 115 -1.10 -12.77 -16.65
C LEU A 115 0.08 -12.40 -15.73
N HIS A 116 -0.16 -11.62 -14.66
CA HIS A 116 0.86 -11.33 -13.67
C HIS A 116 1.38 -12.60 -12.97
N TYR A 117 0.55 -13.62 -12.87
CA TYR A 117 0.86 -14.89 -12.22
C TYR A 117 1.40 -15.96 -13.19
N ALA A 118 1.42 -15.69 -14.51
CA ALA A 118 1.86 -16.65 -15.52
C ALA A 118 3.32 -17.11 -15.32
N VAL A 119 4.20 -16.20 -14.88
CA VAL A 119 5.61 -16.53 -14.58
C VAL A 119 5.70 -17.51 -13.41
N GLU A 120 4.89 -17.31 -12.38
CA GLU A 120 4.81 -18.21 -11.22
C GLU A 120 4.35 -19.62 -11.67
N GLY A 121 3.30 -19.69 -12.51
CA GLY A 121 2.82 -20.92 -13.11
C GLY A 121 3.91 -21.63 -13.93
N MET A 122 4.67 -20.90 -14.74
CA MET A 122 5.79 -21.44 -15.50
C MET A 122 6.86 -22.05 -14.58
N PHE A 123 7.32 -21.33 -13.56
CA PHE A 123 8.33 -21.85 -12.64
C PHE A 123 7.81 -23.05 -11.83
N ASN A 124 6.55 -23.04 -11.41
CA ASN A 124 5.94 -24.19 -10.75
C ASN A 124 5.90 -25.43 -11.65
N SER A 125 5.71 -25.26 -12.97
CA SER A 125 5.65 -26.36 -13.92
C SER A 125 7.00 -27.05 -14.17
N ILE A 126 8.10 -26.32 -14.09
CA ILE A 126 9.45 -26.89 -14.31
C ILE A 126 10.03 -27.58 -13.06
N GLY A 127 9.35 -27.49 -11.91
CA GLY A 127 9.74 -28.15 -10.67
C GLY A 127 10.41 -27.25 -9.65
N PRO A 128 11.20 -27.80 -8.70
CA PRO A 128 11.82 -27.02 -7.64
C PRO A 128 12.69 -25.89 -8.20
N HIS A 129 12.48 -24.68 -7.69
CA HIS A 129 13.19 -23.47 -8.09
C HIS A 129 13.37 -22.56 -6.86
N THR A 130 14.20 -21.55 -6.97
CA THR A 130 14.38 -20.56 -5.90
C THR A 130 13.32 -19.47 -6.02
N LYS A 131 12.66 -19.16 -4.90
CA LYS A 131 11.61 -18.15 -4.82
C LYS A 131 11.91 -17.18 -3.70
N ALA A 132 11.82 -15.88 -3.98
CA ALA A 132 11.81 -14.87 -2.94
C ALA A 132 10.52 -14.95 -2.12
N PHE A 133 10.59 -14.72 -0.81
CA PHE A 133 9.42 -14.62 0.04
C PHE A 133 9.41 -13.28 0.79
N GLY A 134 8.21 -12.86 1.24
CA GLY A 134 7.99 -11.53 1.78
C GLY A 134 8.05 -10.47 0.67
N ASN A 135 7.71 -9.26 0.98
CA ASN A 135 7.85 -8.15 0.06
C ASN A 135 8.24 -6.86 0.79
N LEU A 136 9.04 -6.04 0.13
CA LEU A 136 9.46 -4.74 0.64
C LEU A 136 8.38 -3.67 0.48
N CYS A 137 7.27 -4.00 -0.18
CA CYS A 137 6.21 -3.05 -0.49
C CYS A 137 5.30 -2.80 0.72
N LEU A 138 4.65 -3.86 1.24
CA LEU A 138 3.58 -3.71 2.22
C LEU A 138 3.53 -4.83 3.29
N ALA A 139 4.35 -5.89 3.19
CA ALA A 139 4.26 -7.04 4.08
C ALA A 139 4.42 -6.70 5.57
N THR A 140 5.30 -5.78 5.92
CA THR A 140 5.50 -5.36 7.32
C THR A 140 4.22 -4.72 7.90
N GLY A 141 3.57 -3.85 7.13
CA GLY A 141 2.34 -3.20 7.58
C GLY A 141 1.15 -4.15 7.59
N GLU A 142 1.02 -5.04 6.59
CA GLU A 142 -0.02 -6.07 6.58
C GLU A 142 0.11 -7.00 7.79
N GLN A 143 1.31 -7.44 8.10
CA GLN A 143 1.56 -8.25 9.30
C GLN A 143 1.17 -7.50 10.57
N ALA A 144 1.56 -6.22 10.68
CA ALA A 144 1.21 -5.39 11.83
C ALA A 144 -0.31 -5.20 11.99
N VAL A 145 -1.05 -5.02 10.87
CA VAL A 145 -2.51 -4.91 10.90
C VAL A 145 -3.15 -6.25 11.30
N LYS A 146 -2.67 -7.38 10.75
CA LYS A 146 -3.12 -8.72 11.13
C LYS A 146 -2.90 -9.00 12.63
N GLU A 147 -1.76 -8.61 13.16
CA GLU A 147 -1.44 -8.74 14.58
C GLU A 147 -2.30 -7.83 15.47
N SER A 148 -2.64 -6.61 14.98
CA SER A 148 -3.51 -5.69 15.71
C SER A 148 -4.97 -6.14 15.75
N PHE A 149 -5.50 -6.65 14.63
CA PHE A 149 -6.95 -6.83 14.43
C PHE A 149 -7.36 -8.24 14.02
N GLY A 150 -6.44 -9.16 13.83
CA GLY A 150 -6.69 -10.53 13.38
C GLY A 150 -6.94 -10.68 11.88
N ASN A 151 -7.17 -9.58 11.16
CA ASN A 151 -7.44 -9.57 9.71
C ASN A 151 -6.95 -8.26 9.07
N LEU A 152 -7.10 -8.15 7.72
CA LEU A 152 -6.76 -6.96 6.95
C LEU A 152 -7.97 -6.11 6.54
N ASN A 153 -9.12 -6.31 7.15
CA ASN A 153 -10.32 -5.57 6.76
C ASN A 153 -10.16 -4.09 7.05
N SER A 154 -10.55 -3.27 6.09
CA SER A 154 -10.70 -1.83 6.25
C SER A 154 -12.14 -1.43 5.95
N PRO A 155 -12.63 -0.31 6.49
CA PRO A 155 -13.95 0.22 6.12
C PRO A 155 -14.03 0.51 4.63
N SER A 156 -15.25 0.64 4.08
CA SER A 156 -15.41 1.09 2.69
C SER A 156 -14.85 2.51 2.52
N PRO A 157 -14.14 2.80 1.41
CA PRO A 157 -13.57 4.14 1.17
C PRO A 157 -14.61 5.27 1.23
N GLU A 158 -15.85 4.99 0.88
CA GLU A 158 -16.98 5.93 0.89
C GLU A 158 -17.38 6.37 2.30
N GLU A 159 -17.21 5.50 3.30
CA GLU A 159 -17.56 5.79 4.70
C GLU A 159 -16.76 6.98 5.26
N MET A 160 -15.57 7.23 4.72
CA MET A 160 -14.75 8.37 5.12
C MET A 160 -15.45 9.73 4.93
N ALA A 161 -16.47 9.80 4.04
CA ALA A 161 -17.23 11.02 3.80
C ALA A 161 -18.04 11.51 5.03
N GLU A 162 -18.35 10.60 5.94
CA GLU A 162 -19.13 10.89 7.16
C GLU A 162 -18.25 11.02 8.41
N SER A 163 -16.93 10.85 8.27
CA SER A 163 -15.97 11.02 9.37
C SER A 163 -15.93 12.47 9.86
N LYS A 164 -15.85 12.67 11.16
CA LYS A 164 -15.73 14.01 11.78
C LYS A 164 -14.28 14.46 11.96
N VAL A 165 -13.37 13.50 11.98
CA VAL A 165 -11.94 13.78 11.85
C VAL A 165 -11.27 12.66 11.05
N ILE A 166 -10.39 13.04 10.14
CA ILE A 166 -9.63 12.12 9.28
C ILE A 166 -8.15 12.37 9.54
N PHE A 167 -7.45 11.36 10.03
CA PHE A 167 -6.00 11.37 10.17
C PHE A 167 -5.36 10.66 8.97
N ILE A 168 -4.61 11.40 8.17
CA ILE A 168 -3.77 10.85 7.10
C ILE A 168 -2.34 10.80 7.63
N TRP A 169 -1.82 9.60 7.85
CA TRP A 169 -0.51 9.39 8.44
C TRP A 169 0.43 8.72 7.43
N GLY A 170 1.48 9.44 7.02
CA GLY A 170 2.48 8.95 6.08
C GLY A 170 1.95 8.59 4.69
N ALA A 171 0.92 9.31 4.22
CA ALA A 171 0.29 9.10 2.92
C ALA A 171 -0.01 10.43 2.20
N ASN A 172 0.01 10.38 0.86
CA ASN A 172 -0.29 11.54 0.02
C ASN A 172 -1.37 11.20 -1.04
N PRO A 173 -2.64 10.97 -0.61
CA PRO A 173 -3.71 10.59 -1.53
C PRO A 173 -3.98 11.62 -2.61
N ALA A 174 -3.74 12.91 -2.41
CA ALA A 174 -3.89 13.93 -3.46
C ALA A 174 -3.06 13.62 -4.72
N VAL A 175 -1.97 12.84 -4.59
CA VAL A 175 -1.11 12.42 -5.71
C VAL A 175 -1.29 10.93 -6.02
N THR A 176 -1.38 10.08 -4.99
CA THR A 176 -1.30 8.62 -5.14
C THR A 176 -2.66 7.93 -5.20
N ASN A 177 -3.73 8.55 -4.67
CA ASN A 177 -5.10 8.06 -4.71
C ASN A 177 -6.12 9.21 -4.77
N ILE A 178 -6.10 9.95 -5.87
CA ILE A 178 -6.89 11.18 -6.01
C ILE A 178 -8.39 10.95 -5.84
N HIS A 179 -8.91 9.76 -6.16
CA HIS A 179 -10.33 9.45 -6.03
C HIS A 179 -10.79 9.41 -4.56
N GLN A 180 -9.91 9.11 -3.62
CA GLN A 180 -10.22 9.17 -2.18
C GLN A 180 -10.44 10.60 -1.70
N MET A 181 -9.81 11.59 -2.34
CA MET A 181 -9.93 12.99 -1.95
C MET A 181 -11.36 13.51 -1.99
N LYS A 182 -12.22 12.98 -2.87
CA LYS A 182 -13.63 13.39 -2.91
C LYS A 182 -14.36 13.11 -1.60
N PHE A 183 -14.07 11.98 -0.96
CA PHE A 183 -14.68 11.60 0.33
C PHE A 183 -14.11 12.42 1.48
N ILE A 184 -12.80 12.70 1.44
CA ILE A 184 -12.16 13.62 2.39
C ILE A 184 -12.77 15.02 2.28
N TYR A 185 -12.98 15.52 1.06
CA TYR A 185 -13.64 16.82 0.86
C TYR A 185 -15.12 16.81 1.25
N ALA A 186 -15.82 15.69 1.06
CA ALA A 186 -17.20 15.54 1.54
C ALA A 186 -17.26 15.62 3.06
N ALA A 187 -16.39 14.90 3.78
CA ALA A 187 -16.29 15.00 5.24
C ALA A 187 -16.04 16.44 5.69
N ARG A 188 -15.09 17.14 5.07
CA ARG A 188 -14.78 18.54 5.40
C ARG A 188 -15.95 19.49 5.13
N LYS A 189 -16.67 19.30 4.02
CA LYS A 189 -17.89 20.05 3.73
C LYS A 189 -18.97 19.86 4.80
N ASN A 190 -19.00 18.68 5.42
CA ASN A 190 -19.89 18.33 6.52
C ASN A 190 -19.32 18.70 7.91
N GLY A 191 -18.33 19.60 7.97
CA GLY A 191 -17.72 20.11 9.19
C GLY A 191 -16.63 19.20 9.79
N GLY A 192 -16.24 18.13 9.09
CA GLY A 192 -15.13 17.27 9.51
C GLY A 192 -13.76 17.94 9.33
N LYS A 193 -12.78 17.51 10.11
CA LYS A 193 -11.39 18.01 10.08
C LYS A 193 -10.48 17.02 9.37
N LEU A 194 -9.49 17.55 8.65
CA LEU A 194 -8.39 16.79 8.05
C LEU A 194 -7.09 17.08 8.80
N VAL A 195 -6.51 16.06 9.40
CA VAL A 195 -5.19 16.08 10.04
C VAL A 195 -4.23 15.28 9.17
N VAL A 196 -3.08 15.86 8.84
CA VAL A 196 -2.02 15.17 8.09
C VAL A 196 -0.75 15.14 8.92
N ILE A 197 -0.22 13.93 9.13
CA ILE A 197 1.03 13.68 9.85
C ILE A 197 2.01 13.09 8.84
N ASP A 198 3.05 13.84 8.49
CA ASP A 198 4.01 13.46 7.46
C ASP A 198 5.35 14.18 7.69
N PRO A 199 6.51 13.57 7.38
CA PRO A 199 7.80 14.26 7.49
C PRO A 199 7.98 15.40 6.49
N ILE A 200 7.18 15.45 5.40
CA ILE A 200 7.24 16.50 4.40
C ILE A 200 5.86 17.14 4.17
N PHE A 201 5.85 18.43 3.81
CA PHE A 201 4.63 19.15 3.47
C PHE A 201 4.14 18.72 2.07
N THR A 202 3.28 17.71 2.03
CA THR A 202 2.75 17.12 0.80
C THR A 202 1.60 17.92 0.20
N GLU A 203 1.18 17.55 -1.03
CA GLU A 203 -0.04 18.11 -1.63
C GLU A 203 -1.30 17.81 -0.78
N THR A 204 -1.33 16.66 -0.10
CA THR A 204 -2.40 16.36 0.87
C THR A 204 -2.29 17.24 2.11
N ALA A 205 -1.08 17.47 2.61
CA ALA A 205 -0.84 18.35 3.75
C ALA A 205 -1.28 19.80 3.47
N SER A 206 -1.13 20.27 2.22
CA SER A 206 -1.62 21.60 1.82
C SER A 206 -3.14 21.79 1.90
N LYS A 207 -3.89 20.70 2.06
CA LYS A 207 -5.36 20.70 2.22
C LYS A 207 -5.80 20.45 3.66
N ALA A 208 -4.85 20.19 4.57
CA ALA A 208 -5.14 19.86 5.97
C ALA A 208 -5.60 21.07 6.77
N ASP A 209 -6.44 20.83 7.76
CA ASP A 209 -6.77 21.81 8.80
C ASP A 209 -5.66 21.85 9.86
N LEU A 210 -4.98 20.70 10.07
CA LEU A 210 -3.80 20.58 10.91
C LEU A 210 -2.74 19.74 10.20
N PHE A 211 -1.56 20.31 9.97
CA PHE A 211 -0.38 19.58 9.51
C PHE A 211 0.62 19.42 10.64
N VAL A 212 1.04 18.18 10.88
CA VAL A 212 2.03 17.83 11.90
C VAL A 212 3.26 17.26 11.21
N GLN A 213 4.33 18.02 11.22
CA GLN A 213 5.62 17.55 10.69
C GLN A 213 6.33 16.71 11.74
N ILE A 214 6.61 15.46 11.39
CA ILE A 214 7.26 14.49 12.27
C ILE A 214 8.66 14.15 11.74
N LYS A 215 9.61 13.86 12.63
CA LYS A 215 10.89 13.29 12.23
C LYS A 215 10.69 11.86 11.68
N PRO A 216 11.29 11.50 10.54
CA PRO A 216 11.13 10.17 9.96
C PRO A 216 11.46 9.04 10.94
N GLY A 217 10.59 8.01 11.00
CA GLY A 217 10.80 6.83 11.82
C GLY A 217 10.48 6.97 13.30
N THR A 218 9.86 8.08 13.72
CA THR A 218 9.42 8.33 15.11
C THR A 218 7.92 8.20 15.30
N ASP A 219 7.22 7.64 14.32
CA ASP A 219 5.76 7.49 14.27
C ASP A 219 5.21 6.71 15.48
N ALA A 220 5.86 5.60 15.84
CA ALA A 220 5.48 4.82 17.03
C ALA A 220 5.53 5.66 18.30
N LEU A 221 6.57 6.47 18.44
CA LEU A 221 6.76 7.29 19.63
C LEU A 221 5.70 8.40 19.73
N LEU A 222 5.38 9.04 18.60
CA LEU A 222 4.28 10.02 18.54
C LEU A 222 2.94 9.36 18.91
N ALA A 223 2.65 8.18 18.35
CA ALA A 223 1.42 7.45 18.67
C ALA A 223 1.35 7.07 20.16
N LEU A 224 2.45 6.63 20.76
CA LEU A 224 2.52 6.36 22.21
C LEU A 224 2.31 7.62 23.04
N GLY A 225 2.84 8.79 22.60
CA GLY A 225 2.61 10.06 23.24
C GLY A 225 1.13 10.48 23.23
N ILE A 226 0.47 10.30 22.07
CA ILE A 226 -0.97 10.52 21.93
C ILE A 226 -1.74 9.55 22.84
N ALA A 227 -1.38 8.25 22.83
CA ALA A 227 -2.01 7.22 23.67
C ALA A 227 -1.86 7.53 25.18
N LYS A 228 -0.70 8.04 25.61
CA LYS A 228 -0.52 8.52 26.98
C LYS A 228 -1.48 9.63 27.34
N CYS A 229 -1.64 10.63 26.47
CA CYS A 229 -2.60 11.70 26.70
C CYS A 229 -4.04 11.20 26.75
N LEU A 230 -4.42 10.26 25.87
CA LEU A 230 -5.73 9.59 25.93
C LEU A 230 -5.95 8.86 27.26
N LEU A 231 -4.90 8.22 27.81
CA LEU A 231 -4.98 7.46 29.05
C LEU A 231 -5.11 8.36 30.29
N THR A 232 -4.55 9.55 30.26
CA THR A 232 -4.42 10.45 31.43
C THR A 232 -5.45 11.58 31.44
N ASP A 233 -6.22 11.76 30.39
CA ASP A 233 -7.27 12.78 30.32
C ASP A 233 -8.61 12.22 30.82
N ASP A 234 -9.08 12.72 31.95
CA ASP A 234 -10.34 12.28 32.57
C ASP A 234 -11.58 12.59 31.73
N GLN A 235 -11.48 13.46 30.73
CA GLN A 235 -12.57 13.82 29.80
C GLN A 235 -12.72 12.80 28.67
N ILE A 236 -11.74 11.91 28.51
CA ILE A 236 -11.71 10.91 27.42
C ILE A 236 -12.09 9.55 27.97
N GLU A 237 -13.22 9.01 27.51
CA GLU A 237 -13.61 7.65 27.81
C GLU A 237 -12.82 6.66 26.92
N ILE A 238 -11.90 5.91 27.56
CA ILE A 238 -11.15 4.86 26.87
C ILE A 238 -12.02 3.62 26.76
N THR A 239 -12.10 3.09 25.54
CA THR A 239 -12.77 1.81 25.31
C THR A 239 -11.96 0.68 25.93
N LYS A 240 -12.43 0.16 27.06
CA LYS A 240 -11.86 -0.99 27.77
C LYS A 240 -12.28 -2.31 27.08
N THR A 241 -11.93 -2.47 25.84
CA THR A 241 -12.11 -3.75 25.14
C THR A 241 -11.08 -4.77 25.59
N GLN A 242 -11.34 -6.06 25.36
CA GLN A 242 -10.43 -7.16 25.70
C GLN A 242 -9.15 -7.08 24.84
N TRP A 243 -8.17 -6.32 25.30
CA TRP A 243 -6.87 -6.22 24.66
C TRP A 243 -5.90 -7.20 25.32
N ASN A 244 -5.31 -8.05 24.51
CA ASN A 244 -4.17 -8.82 24.97
C ASN A 244 -2.99 -7.88 25.27
N GLY A 245 -2.41 -7.95 26.48
CA GLY A 245 -1.29 -7.11 26.88
C GLY A 245 -1.67 -5.67 27.28
N TRP A 246 -2.96 -5.41 27.62
CA TRP A 246 -3.41 -4.06 28.01
C TRP A 246 -2.66 -3.51 29.25
N GLU A 247 -2.46 -4.32 30.28
CA GLU A 247 -1.80 -3.83 31.50
C GLU A 247 -0.33 -3.50 31.26
N GLU A 248 0.36 -4.29 30.47
CA GLU A 248 1.75 -4.01 30.06
C GLU A 248 1.83 -2.75 29.22
N TYR A 249 0.91 -2.59 28.27
CA TYR A 249 0.83 -1.39 27.43
C TYR A 249 0.58 -0.15 28.27
N LYS A 250 -0.36 -0.21 29.20
CA LYS A 250 -0.69 0.87 30.16
C LYS A 250 0.52 1.25 31.01
N GLN A 251 1.30 0.27 31.50
CA GLN A 251 2.52 0.54 32.26
C GLN A 251 3.55 1.30 31.41
N ILE A 252 3.73 0.92 30.13
CA ILE A 252 4.61 1.63 29.21
C ILE A 252 4.16 3.08 29.05
N LEU A 253 2.86 3.30 28.82
CA LEU A 253 2.31 4.65 28.66
C LEU A 253 2.50 5.50 29.93
N GLN A 254 2.32 4.92 31.12
CA GLN A 254 2.50 5.63 32.40
C GLN A 254 3.93 6.11 32.60
N GLN A 255 4.92 5.29 32.20
CA GLN A 255 6.34 5.60 32.32
C GLN A 255 6.86 6.56 31.26
N LEU A 256 6.14 6.71 30.16
CA LEU A 256 6.55 7.57 29.05
C LEU A 256 6.58 9.04 29.46
N ASP A 257 7.69 9.72 29.21
CA ASP A 257 7.80 11.18 29.40
C ASP A 257 7.40 11.93 28.11
N LEU A 258 6.41 12.80 28.22
CA LEU A 258 5.88 13.54 27.07
C LEU A 258 6.88 14.57 26.50
N ALA A 259 7.73 15.14 27.36
CA ALA A 259 8.77 16.04 26.90
C ALA A 259 9.82 15.33 26.05
N THR A 260 10.20 14.11 26.45
CA THR A 260 11.09 13.24 25.66
C THR A 260 10.45 12.85 24.32
N VAL A 261 9.15 12.55 24.31
CA VAL A 261 8.42 12.30 23.07
C VAL A 261 8.50 13.50 22.14
N ALA A 262 8.23 14.69 22.65
CA ALA A 262 8.27 15.93 21.86
C ALA A 262 9.66 16.20 21.27
N GLU A 263 10.71 16.05 22.06
CA GLU A 263 12.09 16.22 21.61
C GLU A 263 12.45 15.24 20.47
N LEU A 264 12.16 13.96 20.68
CA LEU A 264 12.54 12.90 19.74
C LEU A 264 11.72 12.94 18.44
N THR A 265 10.42 13.26 18.53
CA THR A 265 9.54 13.32 17.34
C THR A 265 9.63 14.66 16.60
N GLY A 266 10.05 15.73 17.30
CA GLY A 266 10.00 17.09 16.80
C GLY A 266 8.59 17.73 16.86
N VAL A 267 7.64 17.06 17.50
CA VAL A 267 6.25 17.52 17.67
C VAL A 267 6.09 18.03 19.11
N ASN A 268 5.69 19.29 19.30
CA ASN A 268 5.56 19.86 20.63
C ASN A 268 4.43 19.20 21.44
N THR A 269 4.49 19.32 22.76
CA THR A 269 3.54 18.69 23.69
C THR A 269 2.11 19.14 23.47
N ASP A 270 1.88 20.43 23.17
CA ASP A 270 0.54 20.97 22.96
C ASP A 270 -0.12 20.33 21.71
N THR A 271 0.65 20.15 20.64
CA THR A 271 0.18 19.44 19.44
C THR A 271 -0.11 17.97 19.74
N ILE A 272 0.71 17.29 20.55
CA ILE A 272 0.45 15.89 20.95
C ILE A 272 -0.88 15.80 21.73
N GLN A 273 -1.12 16.73 22.65
CA GLN A 273 -2.37 16.82 23.41
C GLN A 273 -3.55 17.15 22.49
N GLU A 274 -3.40 18.09 21.55
CA GLU A 274 -4.44 18.40 20.56
C GLU A 274 -4.81 17.16 19.74
N LEU A 275 -3.83 16.37 19.26
CA LEU A 275 -4.08 15.13 18.56
C LEU A 275 -4.85 14.12 19.42
N ALA A 276 -4.51 13.99 20.71
CA ALA A 276 -5.23 13.12 21.63
C ALA A 276 -6.69 13.58 21.80
N MET A 277 -6.93 14.88 21.99
CA MET A 277 -8.28 15.43 22.05
C MET A 277 -9.08 15.15 20.78
N LEU A 278 -8.49 15.32 19.60
CA LEU A 278 -9.15 15.01 18.32
C LEU A 278 -9.51 13.53 18.20
N TYR A 279 -8.64 12.60 18.63
CA TYR A 279 -8.94 11.16 18.63
C TYR A 279 -10.01 10.78 19.67
N GLY A 280 -9.93 11.36 20.87
CA GLY A 280 -10.74 10.95 22.01
C GLY A 280 -12.16 11.53 22.01
N THR A 281 -12.33 12.77 21.57
CA THR A 281 -13.57 13.53 21.73
C THR A 281 -14.38 13.70 20.46
N ILE A 282 -13.73 13.70 19.28
CA ILE A 282 -14.41 13.92 18.00
C ILE A 282 -14.65 12.58 17.31
N LYS A 283 -15.91 12.19 17.19
CA LYS A 283 -16.31 10.88 16.63
C LYS A 283 -17.35 11.03 15.54
N PRO A 284 -17.34 10.18 14.50
CA PRO A 284 -16.35 9.12 14.23
C PRO A 284 -15.02 9.69 13.71
N ALA A 285 -13.90 9.05 14.11
CA ALA A 285 -12.56 9.36 13.63
C ALA A 285 -12.03 8.22 12.75
N THR A 286 -11.40 8.60 11.65
CA THR A 286 -10.79 7.68 10.70
C THR A 286 -9.29 7.90 10.66
N THR A 287 -8.52 6.82 10.65
CA THR A 287 -7.05 6.86 10.47
C THR A 287 -6.68 6.14 9.19
N TRP A 288 -5.94 6.80 8.32
CA TRP A 288 -5.34 6.18 7.14
C TRP A 288 -3.83 6.07 7.30
N ASN A 289 -3.36 4.85 7.52
CA ASN A 289 -1.95 4.52 7.58
C ASN A 289 -1.38 4.37 6.18
N GLY A 290 -0.42 5.23 5.83
CA GLY A 290 0.28 5.17 4.56
C GLY A 290 1.43 4.17 4.54
N LEU A 291 1.83 3.75 3.34
CA LEU A 291 2.96 2.84 3.14
C LEU A 291 4.31 3.44 3.58
N GLY A 292 4.42 4.75 3.69
CA GLY A 292 5.63 5.42 4.15
C GLY A 292 6.05 5.01 5.56
N ILE A 293 5.08 4.80 6.46
CA ILE A 293 5.29 4.46 7.86
C ILE A 293 6.08 3.16 8.02
N GLN A 294 5.75 2.13 7.26
CA GLN A 294 6.38 0.81 7.38
C GLN A 294 7.78 0.72 6.74
N ARG A 295 8.24 1.76 6.03
CA ARG A 295 9.51 1.76 5.28
C ARG A 295 10.72 2.10 6.13
N ASN A 296 10.65 1.88 7.43
CA ASN A 296 11.75 2.06 8.36
C ASN A 296 11.90 0.85 9.30
N LYS A 297 12.98 0.84 10.09
CA LYS A 297 13.34 -0.28 10.97
C LYS A 297 12.21 -0.71 11.93
N TYR A 298 11.43 0.24 12.42
CA TYR A 298 10.35 0.01 13.39
C TYR A 298 8.96 0.21 12.77
N GLY A 299 8.85 0.07 11.46
CA GLY A 299 7.61 0.37 10.73
C GLY A 299 6.41 -0.47 11.17
N GLY A 300 6.61 -1.76 11.49
CA GLY A 300 5.54 -2.61 12.02
C GLY A 300 5.03 -2.11 13.37
N LEU A 301 5.94 -1.80 14.31
CA LEU A 301 5.58 -1.22 15.60
C LEU A 301 4.88 0.13 15.46
N SER A 302 5.29 0.94 14.47
CA SER A 302 4.63 2.22 14.19
C SER A 302 3.18 2.03 13.78
N ILE A 303 2.90 1.08 12.88
CA ILE A 303 1.53 0.73 12.47
C ILE A 303 0.71 0.22 13.66
N GLN A 304 1.26 -0.68 14.48
CA GLN A 304 0.57 -1.19 15.68
C GLN A 304 0.25 -0.08 16.69
N ALA A 305 1.21 0.80 16.95
CA ALA A 305 1.01 1.93 17.87
C ALA A 305 -0.06 2.91 17.35
N ILE A 306 -0.10 3.19 16.04
CA ILE A 306 -1.14 4.03 15.46
C ILE A 306 -2.51 3.32 15.51
N ASN A 307 -2.55 2.02 15.21
CA ASN A 307 -3.77 1.21 15.29
C ASN A 307 -4.37 1.20 16.70
N SER A 308 -3.51 1.23 17.73
CA SER A 308 -3.97 1.27 19.12
C SER A 308 -4.77 2.54 19.45
N LEU A 309 -4.50 3.66 18.79
CA LEU A 309 -5.25 4.91 18.99
C LEU A 309 -6.73 4.77 18.61
N ALA A 310 -7.01 4.14 17.46
CA ALA A 310 -8.38 3.90 17.02
C ALA A 310 -9.15 2.97 17.98
N ALA A 311 -8.44 1.96 18.52
CA ALA A 311 -9.03 1.04 19.48
C ALA A 311 -9.25 1.72 20.84
N MET A 312 -8.26 2.43 21.41
CA MET A 312 -8.38 3.16 22.68
C MET A 312 -9.52 4.18 22.65
N SER A 313 -9.61 4.94 21.57
CA SER A 313 -10.63 5.98 21.41
C SER A 313 -12.02 5.46 21.03
N GLY A 314 -12.20 4.12 20.84
CA GLY A 314 -13.47 3.52 20.46
C GLY A 314 -13.88 3.75 19.00
N ASN A 315 -12.97 4.23 18.16
CA ASN A 315 -13.27 4.48 16.75
C ASN A 315 -13.17 3.23 15.87
N LEU A 316 -12.52 2.15 16.34
CA LEU A 316 -12.27 0.96 15.54
C LEU A 316 -13.55 0.27 15.03
N ASN A 317 -14.58 0.18 15.88
CA ASN A 317 -15.84 -0.49 15.57
C ASN A 317 -17.01 0.52 15.36
N MET A 318 -16.67 1.79 15.16
CA MET A 318 -17.67 2.83 14.95
C MET A 318 -17.97 2.97 13.45
N PRO A 319 -19.25 3.00 13.04
CA PRO A 319 -19.60 3.34 11.65
C PRO A 319 -18.94 4.66 11.23
N ASN A 320 -18.38 4.70 10.03
CA ASN A 320 -17.66 5.86 9.45
C ASN A 320 -16.38 6.25 10.21
N GLY A 321 -15.89 5.37 11.08
CA GLY A 321 -14.60 5.44 11.77
C GLY A 321 -13.66 4.33 11.32
N GLY A 322 -12.64 4.04 12.13
CA GLY A 322 -11.75 2.91 11.95
C GLY A 322 -10.42 3.22 11.27
N VAL A 323 -9.76 2.16 10.82
CA VAL A 323 -8.40 2.24 10.29
C VAL A 323 -8.38 1.74 8.85
N TYR A 324 -7.76 2.55 7.99
CA TYR A 324 -7.48 2.19 6.59
C TYR A 324 -5.99 1.85 6.44
N PHE A 325 -5.74 0.70 5.87
CA PHE A 325 -4.42 0.31 5.38
C PHE A 325 -4.60 -0.37 4.03
N THR A 326 -3.60 -0.27 3.17
CA THR A 326 -3.64 -1.00 1.90
C THR A 326 -3.68 -2.50 2.16
N HIS A 327 -4.47 -3.20 1.39
CA HIS A 327 -4.47 -4.66 1.34
C HIS A 327 -4.52 -5.12 -0.10
N SER A 328 -3.69 -6.08 -0.44
CA SER A 328 -3.62 -6.70 -1.76
C SER A 328 -4.14 -8.13 -1.78
N ASP A 329 -4.57 -8.64 -0.62
CA ASP A 329 -4.99 -10.03 -0.44
C ASP A 329 -6.49 -10.25 -0.74
N CYS A 330 -7.19 -9.22 -1.22
CA CYS A 330 -8.60 -9.32 -1.63
C CYS A 330 -8.78 -9.87 -3.06
N GLU A 331 -7.72 -10.46 -3.61
CA GLU A 331 -7.73 -11.06 -4.93
C GLU A 331 -8.32 -12.47 -4.86
N ASP A 332 -9.56 -12.60 -5.27
CA ASP A 332 -10.23 -13.89 -5.40
C ASP A 332 -10.10 -14.39 -6.86
N PHE A 333 -8.85 -14.58 -7.31
CA PHE A 333 -8.61 -15.23 -8.58
C PHE A 333 -8.64 -16.76 -8.42
N PRO A 334 -9.19 -17.50 -9.39
CA PRO A 334 -9.11 -18.96 -9.40
C PRO A 334 -7.67 -19.41 -9.65
N MET A 335 -6.83 -19.30 -8.64
CA MET A 335 -5.39 -19.63 -8.69
C MET A 335 -5.15 -21.12 -9.02
N SER A 336 -6.19 -21.96 -8.95
CA SER A 336 -6.15 -23.36 -9.39
C SER A 336 -5.67 -23.55 -10.83
N LEU A 337 -5.88 -22.56 -11.70
CA LEU A 337 -5.36 -22.57 -13.07
C LEU A 337 -3.84 -22.42 -13.15
N LEU A 338 -3.21 -21.93 -12.07
CA LEU A 338 -1.77 -21.67 -11.98
C LEU A 338 -1.09 -22.57 -10.95
N ASN A 339 -1.87 -23.31 -10.16
CA ASN A 339 -1.38 -24.22 -9.13
C ASN A 339 -1.06 -25.59 -9.77
N PHE A 340 0.19 -25.75 -10.18
CA PHE A 340 0.79 -27.06 -10.19
C PHE A 340 1.07 -27.49 -8.75
N PRO A 341 1.09 -28.82 -8.43
CA PRO A 341 1.31 -29.29 -7.07
C PRO A 341 2.52 -28.61 -6.45
N GLU A 342 2.33 -27.97 -5.33
CA GLU A 342 3.37 -27.21 -4.64
C GLU A 342 4.50 -28.16 -4.23
N LYS A 343 5.59 -28.17 -4.98
CA LYS A 343 6.83 -28.80 -4.54
C LYS A 343 7.50 -27.83 -3.58
N LYS A 344 8.02 -28.33 -2.44
CA LYS A 344 8.77 -27.50 -1.48
C LYS A 344 9.93 -26.82 -2.20
N HIS A 345 9.88 -25.50 -2.27
CA HIS A 345 10.92 -24.67 -2.86
C HIS A 345 11.77 -24.02 -1.77
N PRO A 346 13.08 -23.91 -1.95
CA PRO A 346 13.91 -23.02 -1.12
C PRO A 346 13.40 -21.59 -1.24
N LYS A 347 13.36 -20.87 -0.12
CA LYS A 347 12.88 -19.49 -0.06
C LYS A 347 14.03 -18.60 0.42
N ILE A 348 14.26 -17.50 -0.27
CA ILE A 348 15.19 -16.45 0.12
C ILE A 348 14.37 -15.23 0.53
N GLU A 349 14.65 -14.69 1.70
CA GLU A 349 13.98 -13.48 2.16
C GLU A 349 14.33 -12.30 1.24
N SER A 350 13.30 -11.57 0.79
CA SER A 350 13.46 -10.48 -0.19
C SER A 350 14.42 -9.38 0.29
N SER A 351 14.51 -9.15 1.60
CA SER A 351 15.44 -8.20 2.20
C SER A 351 16.92 -8.61 2.08
N ARG A 352 17.19 -9.89 1.88
CA ARG A 352 18.54 -10.48 1.78
C ARG A 352 19.00 -10.74 0.36
N PHE A 353 18.18 -10.45 -0.63
CA PHE A 353 18.42 -10.79 -2.03
C PHE A 353 19.75 -10.27 -2.59
N LYS A 354 20.37 -9.30 -1.93
CA LYS A 354 21.68 -8.74 -2.32
C LYS A 354 22.86 -9.49 -1.71
N ASN A 355 22.64 -10.24 -0.66
CA ASN A 355 23.71 -10.84 0.16
C ASN A 355 23.79 -12.37 -0.01
N ASP A 356 22.78 -13.01 -0.58
CA ASP A 356 22.67 -14.44 -0.87
C ASP A 356 22.76 -14.71 -2.38
#